data_83e54d14b425daf8701ec2058d151272
#
_entry.id   83e54d14b425daf8701ec2058d151272
#
_cell.length_a   1.000
_cell.length_b   1.000
_cell.length_c   1.000
_cell.angle_alpha   90.00
_cell.angle_beta   90.00
_cell.angle_gamma   90.00
#
_symmetry.space_group_name_H-M   'P 1'
#
loop_
_entity.id
_entity.type
_entity.pdbx_description
1 polymer ?
#
loop_
_entity_poly.entity_id
_entity_poly.type
_entity_poly.pdbx_seq_one_letter_code
_entity_poly.pdbx_strand_id
1 'polypeptide(L)'
;MTLNLHPMVNVAIKAARTAGNIINRAALDIESVRISQKKANDFVTEVDHAAEQAIIETLLTAYPGHGIWAEESGKEHGARDSEFVWIIDPLDGTTNFIHGLPVYCVSIALAVRGKVEQAVVYDPTRNDLFTATKGRCAYLNERRIRVSKRNQLKESLISTGFPFRPGDNFNQYL
;
A
#
# COMPACT_ATOMS: atom_id res chain seq x y z
N MET A 1 15.52 -3.76 -22.45
CA MET A 1 14.81 -5.02 -22.19
C MET A 1 13.56 -4.67 -21.42
N THR A 2 12.39 -4.92 -21.97
CA THR A 2 11.11 -4.72 -21.27
C THR A 2 11.03 -5.74 -20.12
N LEU A 3 10.76 -5.27 -18.92
CA LEU A 3 10.60 -6.13 -17.75
C LEU A 3 9.35 -7.00 -17.95
N ASN A 4 9.53 -8.32 -18.04
CA ASN A 4 8.40 -9.24 -18.17
C ASN A 4 7.84 -9.53 -16.76
N LEU A 5 6.94 -8.66 -16.32
CA LEU A 5 6.25 -8.80 -15.04
C LEU A 5 5.18 -9.89 -15.12
N HIS A 6 4.88 -10.51 -13.97
CA HIS A 6 3.77 -11.43 -13.87
C HIS A 6 2.44 -10.71 -14.20
N PRO A 7 1.49 -11.33 -14.94
CA PRO A 7 0.23 -10.68 -15.31
C PRO A 7 -0.53 -10.05 -14.14
N MET A 8 -0.55 -10.72 -12.99
CA MET A 8 -1.20 -10.20 -11.78
C MET A 8 -0.51 -8.94 -11.22
N VAL A 9 0.83 -8.84 -11.34
CA VAL A 9 1.56 -7.61 -10.96
C VAL A 9 1.16 -6.45 -11.86
N ASN A 10 0.97 -6.69 -13.17
CA ASN A 10 0.55 -5.64 -14.09
C ASN A 10 -0.84 -5.09 -13.75
N VAL A 11 -1.77 -5.96 -13.32
CA VAL A 11 -3.10 -5.53 -12.87
C VAL A 11 -3.00 -4.75 -11.55
N ALA A 12 -2.17 -5.22 -10.60
CA ALA A 12 -1.94 -4.50 -9.35
C ALA A 12 -1.29 -3.12 -9.59
N ILE A 13 -0.37 -2.99 -10.55
CA ILE A 13 0.21 -1.70 -10.95
C ILE A 13 -0.89 -0.76 -11.49
N LYS A 14 -1.78 -1.28 -12.35
CA LYS A 14 -2.91 -0.49 -12.84
C LYS A 14 -3.80 -0.01 -11.69
N ALA A 15 -4.13 -0.89 -10.77
CA ALA A 15 -4.93 -0.56 -9.59
C ALA A 15 -4.25 0.51 -8.72
N ALA A 16 -2.96 0.33 -8.40
CA ALA A 16 -2.19 1.27 -7.59
C ALA A 16 -2.09 2.66 -8.25
N ARG A 17 -1.89 2.73 -9.56
CA ARG A 17 -1.87 4.01 -10.29
C ARG A 17 -3.23 4.68 -10.34
N THR A 18 -4.32 3.91 -10.45
CA THR A 18 -5.69 4.46 -10.41
C THR A 18 -5.95 5.09 -9.04
N ALA A 19 -5.64 4.39 -7.95
CA ALA A 19 -5.74 4.92 -6.59
C ALA A 19 -4.84 6.15 -6.38
N GLY A 20 -3.58 6.08 -6.82
CA GLY A 20 -2.64 7.20 -6.71
C GLY A 20 -3.10 8.47 -7.44
N ASN A 21 -3.81 8.33 -8.56
CA ASN A 21 -4.41 9.47 -9.26
C ASN A 21 -5.53 10.12 -8.43
N ILE A 22 -6.35 9.31 -7.73
CA ILE A 22 -7.38 9.80 -6.81
C ILE A 22 -6.73 10.58 -5.67
N ILE A 23 -5.71 9.99 -5.03
CA ILE A 23 -4.96 10.59 -3.93
C ILE A 23 -4.30 11.92 -4.36
N ASN A 24 -3.58 11.93 -5.48
CA ASN A 24 -2.92 13.14 -5.98
C ASN A 24 -3.91 14.25 -6.30
N ARG A 25 -5.09 13.91 -6.83
CA ARG A 25 -6.13 14.89 -7.10
C ARG A 25 -6.69 15.51 -5.82
N ALA A 26 -6.93 14.69 -4.79
CA ALA A 26 -7.40 15.16 -3.49
C ALA A 26 -6.34 15.99 -2.76
N ALA A 27 -5.04 15.66 -2.94
CA ALA A 27 -3.93 16.40 -2.36
C ALA A 27 -3.83 17.86 -2.85
N LEU A 28 -4.47 18.21 -3.97
CA LEU A 28 -4.50 19.60 -4.47
C LEU A 28 -5.40 20.51 -3.63
N ASP A 29 -6.35 19.94 -2.87
CA ASP A 29 -7.28 20.68 -2.01
C ASP A 29 -7.61 19.86 -0.76
N ILE A 30 -6.60 19.68 0.10
CA ILE A 30 -6.70 18.87 1.32
C ILE A 30 -7.76 19.42 2.29
N GLU A 31 -7.95 20.75 2.32
CA GLU A 31 -8.91 21.39 3.22
C GLU A 31 -10.35 20.99 2.92
N SER A 32 -10.65 20.59 1.67
CA SER A 32 -11.98 20.10 1.28
C SER A 32 -12.23 18.63 1.60
N VAL A 33 -11.18 17.87 1.97
CA VAL A 33 -11.28 16.43 2.25
C VAL A 33 -12.01 16.17 3.56
N ARG A 34 -13.02 15.31 3.51
CA ARG A 34 -13.73 14.87 4.73
C ARG A 34 -12.88 13.86 5.48
N ILE A 35 -12.59 14.18 6.74
CA ILE A 35 -11.80 13.37 7.65
C ILE A 35 -12.73 12.75 8.69
N SER A 36 -12.58 11.45 8.90
CA SER A 36 -13.23 10.71 9.99
C SER A 36 -12.15 10.08 10.88
N GLN A 37 -12.48 9.85 12.13
CA GLN A 37 -11.56 9.24 13.10
C GLN A 37 -12.04 7.83 13.44
N LYS A 38 -11.25 6.81 13.15
CA LYS A 38 -11.54 5.40 13.51
C LYS A 38 -11.33 5.14 15.01
N LYS A 39 -10.20 5.65 15.53
CA LYS A 39 -9.79 5.59 16.96
C LYS A 39 -8.94 6.79 17.29
N ALA A 40 -8.51 6.95 18.56
CA ALA A 40 -7.59 8.01 18.93
C ALA A 40 -6.32 7.96 18.05
N ASN A 41 -6.02 9.06 17.35
CA ASN A 41 -4.92 9.21 16.41
C ASN A 41 -4.92 8.22 15.22
N ASP A 42 -6.09 7.70 14.84
CA ASP A 42 -6.29 6.80 13.71
C ASP A 42 -7.36 7.40 12.80
N PHE A 43 -6.94 7.90 11.65
CA PHE A 43 -7.77 8.69 10.75
C PHE A 43 -8.06 7.91 9.46
N VAL A 44 -9.22 8.18 8.89
CA VAL A 44 -9.61 7.75 7.56
C VAL A 44 -10.28 8.91 6.84
N THR A 45 -10.10 8.99 5.56
CA THR A 45 -10.72 10.00 4.72
C THR A 45 -11.62 9.37 3.66
N GLU A 46 -12.45 10.19 3.03
CA GLU A 46 -13.19 9.75 1.84
C GLU A 46 -12.27 9.36 0.69
N VAL A 47 -11.01 9.81 0.72
CA VAL A 47 -9.99 9.49 -0.28
C VAL A 47 -9.51 8.05 -0.11
N ASP A 48 -9.30 7.57 1.13
CA ASP A 48 -8.97 6.16 1.44
C ASP A 48 -10.05 5.24 0.86
N HIS A 49 -11.32 5.53 1.15
CA HIS A 49 -12.44 4.72 0.64
C HIS A 49 -12.56 4.76 -0.88
N ALA A 50 -12.38 5.94 -1.51
CA ALA A 50 -12.43 6.05 -2.97
C ALA A 50 -11.27 5.31 -3.64
N ALA A 51 -10.08 5.40 -3.07
CA ALA A 51 -8.89 4.67 -3.54
C ALA A 51 -9.08 3.16 -3.37
N GLU A 52 -9.58 2.70 -2.22
CA GLU A 52 -9.88 1.30 -1.95
C GLU A 52 -10.87 0.73 -2.97
N GLN A 53 -11.98 1.42 -3.19
CA GLN A 53 -13.00 0.99 -4.14
C GLN A 53 -12.42 0.85 -5.56
N ALA A 54 -11.61 1.81 -6.00
CA ALA A 54 -10.97 1.77 -7.32
C ALA A 54 -9.98 0.59 -7.47
N ILE A 55 -9.25 0.25 -6.39
CA ILE A 55 -8.38 -0.93 -6.36
C ILE A 55 -9.22 -2.20 -6.46
N ILE A 56 -10.25 -2.35 -5.63
CA ILE A 56 -11.13 -3.52 -5.59
C ILE A 56 -11.76 -3.77 -6.96
N GLU A 57 -12.34 -2.73 -7.57
CA GLU A 57 -12.95 -2.82 -8.90
C GLU A 57 -11.95 -3.27 -9.97
N THR A 58 -10.74 -2.69 -9.96
CA THR A 58 -9.70 -3.05 -10.92
C THR A 58 -9.26 -4.51 -10.77
N LEU A 59 -9.07 -4.96 -9.53
CA LEU A 59 -8.61 -6.33 -9.23
C LEU A 59 -9.69 -7.36 -9.53
N LEU A 60 -10.93 -7.16 -9.07
CA LEU A 60 -12.02 -8.11 -9.27
C LEU A 60 -12.56 -8.14 -10.69
N THR A 61 -12.43 -7.04 -11.46
CA THR A 61 -12.73 -7.06 -12.89
C THR A 61 -11.79 -8.02 -13.63
N ALA A 62 -10.51 -8.03 -13.26
CA ALA A 62 -9.53 -8.92 -13.88
C ALA A 62 -9.56 -10.35 -13.30
N TYR A 63 -9.86 -10.47 -12.02
CA TYR A 63 -9.81 -11.73 -11.27
C TYR A 63 -11.03 -11.90 -10.35
N PRO A 64 -12.23 -12.16 -10.89
CA PRO A 64 -13.48 -12.19 -10.11
C PRO A 64 -13.52 -13.33 -9.08
N GLY A 65 -12.70 -14.38 -9.24
CA GLY A 65 -12.57 -15.50 -8.30
C GLY A 65 -11.56 -15.27 -7.16
N HIS A 66 -10.94 -14.11 -7.08
CA HIS A 66 -10.00 -13.81 -5.99
C HIS A 66 -10.73 -13.22 -4.79
N GLY A 67 -10.17 -13.43 -3.58
CA GLY A 67 -10.57 -12.73 -2.37
C GLY A 67 -9.84 -11.41 -2.22
N ILE A 68 -10.40 -10.52 -1.38
CA ILE A 68 -9.77 -9.26 -1.00
C ILE A 68 -9.79 -9.13 0.52
N TRP A 69 -8.69 -8.68 1.06
CA TRP A 69 -8.55 -8.21 2.43
C TRP A 69 -8.06 -6.76 2.38
N ALA A 70 -8.98 -5.85 2.60
CA ALA A 70 -8.74 -4.42 2.54
C ALA A 70 -8.63 -3.83 3.96
N GLU A 71 -7.91 -2.71 4.10
CA GLU A 71 -7.74 -2.06 5.40
C GLU A 71 -9.05 -1.44 5.88
N GLU A 72 -9.79 -0.77 4.98
CA GLU A 72 -10.97 0.00 5.35
C GLU A 72 -12.22 -0.86 5.47
N SER A 73 -12.46 -1.75 4.52
CA SER A 73 -13.66 -2.60 4.45
C SER A 73 -13.45 -4.06 4.88
N GLY A 74 -12.23 -4.45 5.24
CA GLY A 74 -11.94 -5.81 5.71
C GLY A 74 -12.04 -6.88 4.65
N LYS A 75 -12.67 -8.02 4.97
CA LYS A 75 -12.77 -9.22 4.09
C LYS A 75 -14.13 -9.37 3.41
N GLU A 76 -14.76 -8.27 3.09
CA GLU A 76 -16.14 -8.28 2.59
C GLU A 76 -16.25 -8.46 1.07
N HIS A 77 -15.11 -8.38 0.35
CA HIS A 77 -15.09 -8.36 -1.11
C HIS A 77 -14.47 -9.63 -1.71
N GLY A 78 -14.99 -10.02 -2.87
CA GLY A 78 -14.50 -11.15 -3.64
C GLY A 78 -14.88 -12.52 -3.05
N ALA A 79 -14.18 -13.57 -3.49
CA ALA A 79 -14.44 -14.94 -3.09
C ALA A 79 -13.85 -15.24 -1.70
N ARG A 80 -14.68 -15.68 -0.74
CA ARG A 80 -14.26 -15.90 0.67
C ARG A 80 -13.25 -17.03 0.84
N ASP A 81 -13.34 -18.08 0.04
CA ASP A 81 -12.50 -19.28 0.14
C ASP A 81 -11.46 -19.36 -0.98
N SER A 82 -11.06 -18.21 -1.55
CA SER A 82 -10.08 -18.18 -2.62
C SER A 82 -8.67 -18.47 -2.10
N GLU A 83 -7.91 -19.29 -2.83
CA GLU A 83 -6.48 -19.47 -2.59
C GLU A 83 -5.68 -18.19 -2.89
N PHE A 84 -6.24 -17.27 -3.70
CA PHE A 84 -5.64 -16.00 -4.11
C PHE A 84 -6.34 -14.85 -3.38
N VAL A 85 -5.63 -14.19 -2.48
CA VAL A 85 -6.17 -13.08 -1.69
C VAL A 85 -5.31 -11.84 -1.89
N TRP A 86 -5.92 -10.78 -2.36
CA TRP A 86 -5.29 -9.47 -2.40
C TRP A 86 -5.37 -8.81 -1.02
N ILE A 87 -4.26 -8.31 -0.55
CA ILE A 87 -4.14 -7.54 0.69
C ILE A 87 -3.85 -6.12 0.26
N ILE A 88 -4.71 -5.18 0.62
CA ILE A 88 -4.63 -3.80 0.14
C ILE A 88 -4.70 -2.81 1.30
N ASP A 89 -3.81 -1.82 1.22
CA ASP A 89 -3.83 -0.58 1.97
C ASP A 89 -3.90 0.54 0.93
N PRO A 90 -5.04 1.24 0.82
CA PRO A 90 -5.28 2.21 -0.24
C PRO A 90 -4.48 3.50 -0.07
N LEU A 91 -4.18 3.88 1.17
CA LEU A 91 -3.44 5.10 1.52
C LEU A 91 -2.64 4.91 2.81
N ASP A 92 -1.54 4.14 2.75
CA ASP A 92 -0.60 4.03 3.85
C ASP A 92 0.05 5.39 4.12
N GLY A 93 -0.17 5.93 5.30
CA GLY A 93 0.25 7.27 5.69
C GLY A 93 -0.88 8.32 5.65
N THR A 94 -2.13 7.95 5.93
CA THR A 94 -3.29 8.85 5.99
C THR A 94 -3.01 10.08 6.86
N THR A 95 -2.35 9.91 8.02
CA THR A 95 -1.96 11.03 8.88
C THR A 95 -1.03 12.02 8.16
N ASN A 96 -0.07 11.54 7.41
CA ASN A 96 0.82 12.40 6.61
C ASN A 96 0.02 13.13 5.54
N PHE A 97 -0.85 12.40 4.84
CA PHE A 97 -1.71 12.95 3.80
C PHE A 97 -2.55 14.12 4.31
N ILE A 98 -3.31 13.96 5.41
CA ILE A 98 -4.18 15.02 5.97
C ILE A 98 -3.41 16.25 6.48
N HIS A 99 -2.11 16.09 6.78
CA HIS A 99 -1.24 17.20 7.19
C HIS A 99 -0.41 17.78 6.02
N GLY A 100 -0.66 17.35 4.78
CA GLY A 100 0.07 17.83 3.60
C GLY A 100 1.52 17.38 3.54
N LEU A 101 1.93 16.37 4.35
CA LEU A 101 3.26 15.79 4.28
C LEU A 101 3.29 14.72 3.17
N PRO A 102 4.07 14.93 2.07
CA PRO A 102 4.02 14.05 0.90
C PRO A 102 4.84 12.75 1.11
N VAL A 103 4.47 11.98 2.16
CA VAL A 103 5.07 10.70 2.54
C VAL A 103 3.94 9.71 2.81
N TYR A 104 3.42 9.14 1.75
CA TYR A 104 2.35 8.14 1.76
C TYR A 104 2.41 7.29 0.50
N CYS A 105 1.78 6.13 0.52
CA CYS A 105 1.78 5.23 -0.63
C CYS A 105 0.51 4.40 -0.74
N VAL A 106 0.34 3.74 -1.88
CA VAL A 106 -0.62 2.66 -2.11
C VAL A 106 0.13 1.34 -1.98
N SER A 107 -0.36 0.42 -1.16
CA SER A 107 0.24 -0.89 -0.95
C SER A 107 -0.72 -2.00 -1.37
N ILE A 108 -0.28 -2.88 -2.28
CA ILE A 108 -1.06 -4.01 -2.78
C ILE A 108 -0.18 -5.25 -2.78
N ALA A 109 -0.61 -6.31 -2.10
CA ALA A 109 0.05 -7.60 -2.13
C ALA A 109 -0.91 -8.70 -2.58
N LEU A 110 -0.39 -9.73 -3.25
CA LEU A 110 -1.12 -10.96 -3.54
C LEU A 110 -0.55 -12.08 -2.70
N ALA A 111 -1.39 -12.63 -1.83
CA ALA A 111 -1.13 -13.87 -1.13
C ALA A 111 -1.75 -15.06 -1.90
N VAL A 112 -0.96 -16.12 -2.03
CA VAL A 112 -1.40 -17.40 -2.58
C VAL A 112 -1.28 -18.45 -1.48
N ARG A 113 -2.40 -19.08 -1.09
CA ARG A 113 -2.44 -20.03 0.04
C ARG A 113 -1.81 -19.47 1.31
N GLY A 114 -2.12 -18.21 1.62
CA GLY A 114 -1.65 -17.52 2.81
C GLY A 114 -0.18 -17.03 2.77
N LYS A 115 0.52 -17.17 1.64
CA LYS A 115 1.91 -16.69 1.48
C LYS A 115 1.95 -15.57 0.45
N VAL A 116 2.55 -14.43 0.80
CA VAL A 116 2.74 -13.32 -0.15
C VAL A 116 3.70 -13.75 -1.25
N GLU A 117 3.23 -13.68 -2.48
CA GLU A 117 3.97 -14.06 -3.68
C GLU A 117 4.31 -12.86 -4.57
N GLN A 118 3.50 -11.79 -4.50
CA GLN A 118 3.67 -10.59 -5.32
C GLN A 118 3.31 -9.35 -4.51
N ALA A 119 3.96 -8.23 -4.81
CA ALA A 119 3.69 -6.96 -4.17
C ALA A 119 3.92 -5.78 -5.13
N VAL A 120 3.12 -4.74 -4.92
CA VAL A 120 3.25 -3.42 -5.53
C VAL A 120 3.12 -2.40 -4.42
N VAL A 121 4.09 -1.47 -4.33
CA VAL A 121 4.00 -0.26 -3.50
C VAL A 121 4.21 0.93 -4.43
N TYR A 122 3.29 1.88 -4.41
CA TYR A 122 3.33 3.03 -5.29
C TYR A 122 3.27 4.32 -4.48
N ASP A 123 4.34 5.10 -4.55
CA ASP A 123 4.39 6.47 -4.06
C ASP A 123 3.87 7.42 -5.16
N PRO A 124 2.65 7.96 -5.02
CA PRO A 124 2.07 8.81 -6.04
C PRO A 124 2.71 10.21 -6.10
N THR A 125 3.38 10.63 -5.01
CA THR A 125 3.98 11.97 -4.92
C THR A 125 5.24 12.07 -5.75
N ARG A 126 6.01 10.97 -5.84
CA ARG A 126 7.27 10.87 -6.61
C ARG A 126 7.11 10.07 -7.89
N ASN A 127 5.94 9.45 -8.10
CA ASN A 127 5.71 8.45 -9.15
C ASN A 127 6.70 7.27 -9.05
N ASP A 128 7.09 6.89 -7.84
CA ASP A 128 7.97 5.77 -7.58
C ASP A 128 7.16 4.47 -7.43
N LEU A 129 7.44 3.52 -8.33
CA LEU A 129 6.75 2.24 -8.40
C LEU A 129 7.69 1.12 -7.97
N PHE A 130 7.44 0.55 -6.80
CA PHE A 130 8.11 -0.65 -6.32
C PHE A 130 7.29 -1.88 -6.70
N THR A 131 7.95 -2.90 -7.26
CA THR A 131 7.31 -4.18 -7.58
C THR A 131 8.19 -5.34 -7.14
N ALA A 132 7.56 -6.41 -6.70
CA ALA A 132 8.26 -7.63 -6.35
C ALA A 132 7.44 -8.87 -6.73
N THR A 133 8.15 -9.91 -7.15
CA THR A 133 7.61 -11.27 -7.28
C THR A 133 8.57 -12.22 -6.59
N LYS A 134 8.06 -13.09 -5.74
CA LYS A 134 8.86 -14.07 -5.02
C LYS A 134 9.70 -14.92 -6.00
N GLY A 135 11.00 -15.02 -5.70
CA GLY A 135 11.97 -15.68 -6.58
C GLY A 135 12.40 -14.87 -7.81
N ARG A 136 11.83 -13.69 -8.07
CA ARG A 136 12.13 -12.86 -9.25
C ARG A 136 12.66 -11.46 -8.92
N CYS A 137 13.09 -11.23 -7.68
CA CYS A 137 13.64 -9.95 -7.21
C CYS A 137 12.60 -8.83 -7.02
N ALA A 138 13.12 -7.68 -6.57
CA ALA A 138 12.38 -6.42 -6.42
C ALA A 138 12.94 -5.36 -7.37
N TYR A 139 12.06 -4.44 -7.77
CA TYR A 139 12.36 -3.39 -8.73
C TYR A 139 11.77 -2.06 -8.25
N LEU A 140 12.46 -0.98 -8.55
CA LEU A 140 11.99 0.40 -8.46
C LEU A 140 12.03 1.00 -9.87
N ASN A 141 10.88 1.43 -10.38
CA ASN A 141 10.75 2.02 -11.73
C ASN A 141 11.49 1.17 -12.77
N GLU A 142 11.18 -0.15 -12.78
CA GLU A 142 11.78 -1.17 -13.67
C GLU A 142 13.29 -1.45 -13.45
N ARG A 143 13.94 -0.75 -12.53
CA ARG A 143 15.35 -1.00 -12.17
C ARG A 143 15.42 -1.96 -10.99
N ARG A 144 16.14 -3.06 -11.13
CA ARG A 144 16.34 -4.03 -10.06
C ARG A 144 17.00 -3.38 -8.85
N ILE A 145 16.39 -3.54 -7.68
CA ILE A 145 16.94 -3.10 -6.40
C ILE A 145 17.42 -4.28 -5.56
N ARG A 146 18.31 -4.00 -4.63
CA ARG A 146 18.86 -4.95 -3.66
C ARG A 146 19.10 -4.25 -2.33
N VAL A 147 19.11 -5.02 -1.25
CA VAL A 147 19.57 -4.52 0.06
C VAL A 147 21.01 -3.98 -0.03
N SER A 148 21.33 -3.01 0.80
CA SER A 148 22.68 -2.46 0.86
C SER A 148 23.69 -3.51 1.33
N LYS A 149 24.97 -3.31 1.02
CA LYS A 149 26.06 -4.16 1.51
C LYS A 149 26.57 -3.74 2.89
N ARG A 150 25.97 -2.70 3.50
CA ARG A 150 26.33 -2.25 4.83
C ARG A 150 25.91 -3.29 5.85
N ASN A 151 26.89 -3.77 6.63
CA ASN A 151 26.68 -4.81 7.63
C ASN A 151 27.10 -4.39 9.05
N GLN A 152 27.49 -3.13 9.21
CA GLN A 152 27.86 -2.55 10.51
C GLN A 152 26.86 -1.48 10.90
N LEU A 153 26.40 -1.51 12.15
CA LEU A 153 25.43 -0.55 12.67
C LEU A 153 25.88 0.91 12.50
N LYS A 154 27.16 1.19 12.73
CA LYS A 154 27.76 2.53 12.58
C LYS A 154 27.67 3.11 11.16
N GLU A 155 27.42 2.26 10.15
CA GLU A 155 27.30 2.66 8.76
C GLU A 155 25.83 2.73 8.28
N SER A 156 24.90 2.42 9.18
CA SER A 156 23.49 2.34 8.87
C SER A 156 22.77 3.64 9.18
N LEU A 157 21.82 4.01 8.32
CA LEU A 157 20.77 4.96 8.63
C LEU A 157 19.55 4.16 9.08
N ILE A 158 19.09 4.40 10.29
CA ILE A 158 17.97 3.69 10.90
C ILE A 158 16.85 4.69 11.14
N SER A 159 15.65 4.35 10.71
CA SER A 159 14.42 5.05 11.08
C SER A 159 13.54 4.14 11.92
N THR A 160 12.71 4.75 12.76
CA THR A 160 11.79 4.03 13.62
C THR A 160 10.51 4.83 13.79
N GLY A 161 9.40 4.16 14.14
CA GLY A 161 8.16 4.78 14.54
C GLY A 161 8.04 4.83 16.06
N PHE A 162 7.31 5.81 16.57
CA PHE A 162 7.01 5.91 18.00
C PHE A 162 5.63 5.30 18.29
N PRO A 163 5.47 4.58 19.43
CA PRO A 163 4.16 4.22 19.94
C PRO A 163 3.36 5.49 20.22
N PHE A 164 2.15 5.61 19.68
CA PHE A 164 1.33 6.82 19.80
C PHE A 164 -0.11 6.54 20.22
N ARG A 165 -0.48 5.26 20.34
CA ARG A 165 -1.82 4.85 20.75
C ARG A 165 -1.91 4.68 22.26
N PRO A 166 -3.05 5.02 22.91
CA PRO A 166 -3.26 4.72 24.31
C PRO A 166 -3.09 3.22 24.60
N GLY A 167 -2.26 2.88 25.59
CA GLY A 167 -1.94 1.49 25.96
C GLY A 167 -0.73 0.92 25.25
N ASP A 168 -0.11 1.62 24.32
CA ASP A 168 1.17 1.26 23.75
C ASP A 168 2.27 1.30 24.84
N ASN A 169 3.22 0.39 24.75
CA ASN A 169 4.31 0.25 25.72
C ASN A 169 5.39 1.33 25.52
N PHE A 170 5.02 2.61 25.55
CA PHE A 170 5.92 3.74 25.31
C PHE A 170 7.19 3.71 26.18
N ASN A 171 7.03 3.41 27.49
CA ASN A 171 8.17 3.33 28.43
C ASN A 171 9.12 2.14 28.16
N GLN A 172 8.63 1.10 27.47
CA GLN A 172 9.47 -0.04 27.07
C GLN A 172 10.16 0.20 25.72
N TYR A 173 9.63 1.13 24.94
CA TYR A 173 10.20 1.51 23.66
C TYR A 173 11.40 2.45 23.80
N LEU A 174 11.39 3.36 24.78
CA LEU A 174 12.49 4.27 25.11
C LEU A 174 13.57 3.55 25.94
#